data_cb4a8bf285577958fbaddb090ef539f7
#
_entry.id   cb4a8bf285577958fbaddb090ef539f7
#
_cell.length_a   1.000
_cell.length_b   1.000
_cell.length_c   1.000
_cell.angle_alpha   90.00
_cell.angle_beta   90.00
_cell.angle_gamma   90.00
#
_symmetry.space_group_name_H-M   'P 1'
#
loop_
_entity.id
_entity.type
_entity.pdbx_description
1 polymer ?
#
loop_
_entity_poly.entity_id
_entity_poly.type
_entity_poly.pdbx_seq_one_letter_code
_entity_poly.pdbx_strand_id
1 'polypeptide(L)'
;MTEREAFRIVQPLLEGYTEGIYWDFKKGLTDEHIPAIIKDILAFSNSDYNGDSYIIVGVGESKDETQRKIPLSTEDRRRLNTDANFIYLPGKWDLCGLSADDLGKMKQFSAKLTEKLEMYMLISHPKCEFVPIAISKNRWIYLIVVKKAPGVFISNRDIEDGYNKSKFAVRQGVLYVRMADSTMGVKNGVATATEYIRVWKNYIDWLEKKEQK
;
A
#
# COMPACT_ATOMS: atom_id res chain seq x y z
N MET A 1 3.23 5.27 13.73
CA MET A 1 3.39 3.80 13.92
C MET A 1 4.85 3.48 14.18
N THR A 2 5.15 2.63 15.14
CA THR A 2 6.50 2.15 15.44
C THR A 2 6.88 0.95 14.55
N GLU A 3 8.18 0.63 14.44
CA GLU A 3 8.65 -0.55 13.69
C GLU A 3 8.04 -1.87 14.21
N ARG A 4 7.86 -2.00 15.53
CA ARG A 4 7.24 -3.18 16.16
C ARG A 4 5.78 -3.35 15.79
N GLU A 5 5.02 -2.27 15.81
CA GLU A 5 3.62 -2.27 15.37
C GLU A 5 3.51 -2.62 13.90
N ALA A 6 4.36 -2.03 13.06
CA ALA A 6 4.42 -2.31 11.63
C ALA A 6 4.76 -3.78 11.35
N PHE A 7 5.73 -4.36 12.06
CA PHE A 7 6.10 -5.77 11.90
C PHE A 7 4.95 -6.72 12.25
N ARG A 8 4.22 -6.45 13.35
CA ARG A 8 3.05 -7.26 13.74
C ARG A 8 1.94 -7.28 12.68
N ILE A 9 1.81 -6.18 11.91
CA ILE A 9 0.87 -6.08 10.80
C ILE A 9 1.40 -6.86 9.60
N VAL A 10 2.67 -6.66 9.25
CA VAL A 10 3.28 -7.20 8.03
C VAL A 10 3.49 -8.72 8.10
N GLN A 11 3.90 -9.24 9.25
CA GLN A 11 4.22 -10.67 9.39
C GLN A 11 3.09 -11.60 8.91
N PRO A 12 1.84 -11.49 9.38
CA PRO A 12 0.76 -12.36 8.90
C PRO A 12 0.40 -12.13 7.43
N LEU A 13 0.63 -10.92 6.88
CA LEU A 13 0.38 -10.63 5.47
C LEU A 13 1.43 -11.30 4.57
N LEU A 14 2.69 -11.40 5.02
CA LEU A 14 3.75 -12.12 4.32
C LEU A 14 3.47 -13.64 4.24
N GLU A 15 2.78 -14.18 5.21
CA GLU A 15 2.38 -15.59 5.27
C GLU A 15 1.17 -15.92 4.34
N GLY A 16 0.53 -14.89 3.79
CA GLY A 16 -0.59 -15.04 2.84
C GLY A 16 -0.13 -15.45 1.44
N TYR A 17 -0.94 -16.29 0.75
CA TYR A 17 -0.65 -16.76 -0.60
C TYR A 17 -0.92 -15.73 -1.70
N THR A 18 -1.79 -14.76 -1.45
CA THR A 18 -2.25 -13.77 -2.45
C THR A 18 -2.28 -12.40 -1.82
N GLU A 19 -2.19 -11.38 -2.67
CA GLU A 19 -2.53 -10.02 -2.26
C GLU A 19 -4.00 -9.92 -1.87
N GLY A 20 -4.31 -9.01 -0.96
CA GLY A 20 -5.65 -8.85 -0.40
C GLY A 20 -6.32 -7.54 -0.79
N ILE A 21 -7.59 -7.41 -0.40
CA ILE A 21 -8.36 -6.18 -0.64
C ILE A 21 -7.78 -4.96 0.11
N TYR A 22 -6.94 -5.18 1.12
CA TYR A 22 -6.34 -4.12 1.93
C TYR A 22 -4.80 -4.17 1.99
N TRP A 23 -4.13 -5.02 1.21
CA TRP A 23 -2.67 -4.98 1.07
C TRP A 23 -2.21 -5.37 -0.32
N ASP A 24 -0.98 -4.94 -0.65
CA ASP A 24 -0.34 -5.13 -1.94
C ASP A 24 1.18 -5.25 -1.74
N PHE A 25 1.85 -6.06 -2.56
CA PHE A 25 3.29 -6.25 -2.52
C PHE A 25 3.98 -5.52 -3.68
N LYS A 26 5.13 -4.92 -3.39
CA LYS A 26 6.00 -4.29 -4.40
C LYS A 26 7.45 -4.74 -4.17
N LYS A 27 8.11 -5.16 -5.23
CA LYS A 27 9.52 -5.56 -5.17
C LYS A 27 10.43 -4.39 -4.78
N GLY A 28 10.18 -3.23 -5.33
CA GLY A 28 10.89 -1.98 -5.07
C GLY A 28 10.14 -0.82 -5.70
N LEU A 29 10.48 0.40 -5.33
CA LEU A 29 9.86 1.61 -5.87
C LEU A 29 10.93 2.61 -6.32
N THR A 30 10.68 3.24 -7.45
CA THR A 30 11.41 4.38 -7.99
C THR A 30 10.41 5.50 -8.32
N ASP A 31 10.89 6.66 -8.73
CA ASP A 31 10.02 7.81 -9.05
C ASP A 31 9.00 7.49 -10.16
N GLU A 32 9.34 6.61 -11.10
CA GLU A 32 8.44 6.17 -12.17
C GLU A 32 7.23 5.39 -11.66
N HIS A 33 7.33 4.79 -10.48
CA HIS A 33 6.21 4.08 -9.85
C HIS A 33 5.20 5.01 -9.15
N ILE A 34 5.53 6.29 -8.92
CA ILE A 34 4.67 7.22 -8.19
C ILE A 34 3.23 7.26 -8.77
N PRO A 35 3.01 7.37 -10.09
CA PRO A 35 1.65 7.38 -10.64
C PRO A 35 0.85 6.11 -10.32
N ALA A 36 1.48 4.95 -10.42
CA ALA A 36 0.84 3.67 -10.10
C ALA A 36 0.52 3.58 -8.60
N ILE A 37 1.43 4.01 -7.73
CA ILE A 37 1.23 4.02 -6.27
C ILE A 37 0.12 5.01 -5.87
N ILE A 38 0.00 6.17 -6.54
CA ILE A 38 -1.12 7.09 -6.33
C ILE A 38 -2.44 6.37 -6.65
N LYS A 39 -2.52 5.64 -7.77
CA LYS A 39 -3.70 4.86 -8.13
C LYS A 39 -4.03 3.79 -7.07
N ASP A 40 -3.01 3.07 -6.57
CA ASP A 40 -3.18 2.08 -5.50
C ASP A 40 -3.75 2.74 -4.23
N ILE A 41 -3.18 3.89 -3.81
CA ILE A 41 -3.64 4.65 -2.64
C ILE A 41 -5.09 5.12 -2.81
N LEU A 42 -5.45 5.67 -3.97
CA LEU A 42 -6.82 6.09 -4.26
C LEU A 42 -7.79 4.91 -4.17
N ALA A 43 -7.41 3.77 -4.75
CA ALA A 43 -8.22 2.57 -4.74
C ALA A 43 -8.42 2.01 -3.32
N PHE A 44 -7.38 2.01 -2.49
CA PHE A 44 -7.48 1.64 -1.07
C PHE A 44 -8.35 2.61 -0.28
N SER A 45 -8.15 3.92 -0.47
CA SER A 45 -8.89 4.96 0.26
C SER A 45 -10.40 4.91 -0.01
N ASN A 46 -10.80 4.57 -1.26
CA ASN A 46 -12.20 4.44 -1.68
C ASN A 46 -12.75 3.02 -1.47
N SER A 47 -11.96 2.07 -1.00
CA SER A 47 -12.39 0.68 -0.80
C SER A 47 -13.44 0.57 0.31
N ASP A 48 -14.16 -0.55 0.33
CA ASP A 48 -15.15 -0.87 1.35
C ASP A 48 -14.53 -1.38 2.66
N TYR A 49 -13.23 -1.67 2.64
CA TYR A 49 -12.53 -2.14 3.81
C TYR A 49 -12.52 -1.06 4.92
N ASN A 50 -12.94 -1.44 6.11
CA ASN A 50 -13.07 -0.53 7.25
C ASN A 50 -11.84 -0.53 8.16
N GLY A 51 -10.66 -0.40 7.57
CA GLY A 51 -9.38 -0.35 8.28
C GLY A 51 -8.31 0.28 7.41
N ASP A 52 -7.11 0.48 7.97
CA ASP A 52 -5.95 0.93 7.23
C ASP A 52 -5.55 -0.11 6.18
N SER A 53 -5.04 0.35 5.05
CA SER A 53 -4.52 -0.50 3.97
C SER A 53 -3.01 -0.36 3.85
N TYR A 54 -2.35 -1.36 3.22
CA TYR A 54 -0.91 -1.49 3.29
C TYR A 54 -0.28 -1.76 1.92
N ILE A 55 0.79 -1.05 1.59
CA ILE A 55 1.68 -1.39 0.49
C ILE A 55 3.02 -1.79 1.10
N ILE A 56 3.42 -3.04 0.86
CA ILE A 56 4.61 -3.64 1.45
C ILE A 56 5.69 -3.72 0.36
N VAL A 57 6.74 -2.91 0.52
CA VAL A 57 7.84 -2.81 -0.44
C VAL A 57 9.02 -3.65 0.03
N GLY A 58 9.67 -4.34 -0.89
CA GLY A 58 10.74 -5.30 -0.63
C GLY A 58 10.29 -6.75 -0.78
N VAL A 59 9.06 -6.98 -1.24
CA VAL A 59 8.49 -8.30 -1.53
C VAL A 59 8.13 -8.37 -2.99
N GLY A 60 8.60 -9.38 -3.69
CA GLY A 60 8.34 -9.59 -5.12
C GLY A 60 7.85 -10.99 -5.41
N GLU A 61 7.33 -11.19 -6.62
CA GLU A 61 6.96 -12.52 -7.09
C GLU A 61 8.21 -13.40 -7.27
N SER A 62 8.10 -14.66 -6.83
CA SER A 62 9.10 -15.69 -7.03
C SER A 62 8.70 -16.61 -8.19
N LYS A 63 9.70 -17.09 -8.92
CA LYS A 63 9.52 -18.17 -9.91
C LYS A 63 9.60 -19.57 -9.29
N ASP A 64 10.07 -19.64 -8.05
CA ASP A 64 10.25 -20.87 -7.29
C ASP A 64 9.08 -20.99 -6.30
N GLU A 65 8.29 -22.06 -6.43
CA GLU A 65 7.11 -22.32 -5.61
C GLU A 65 7.42 -22.90 -4.22
N THR A 66 8.70 -23.04 -3.87
CA THR A 66 9.09 -23.58 -2.57
C THR A 66 8.86 -22.56 -1.46
N GLN A 67 8.22 -23.00 -0.37
CA GLN A 67 8.07 -22.20 0.83
C GLN A 67 9.42 -21.79 1.39
N ARG A 68 9.61 -20.50 1.68
CA ARG A 68 10.85 -19.95 2.22
C ARG A 68 10.71 -19.61 3.68
N LYS A 69 11.78 -19.84 4.41
CA LYS A 69 11.94 -19.50 5.83
C LYS A 69 13.11 -18.54 5.96
N ILE A 70 12.84 -17.33 6.41
CA ILE A 70 13.87 -16.33 6.65
C ILE A 70 14.15 -16.31 8.15
N PRO A 71 15.34 -16.73 8.58
CA PRO A 71 15.67 -16.78 10.01
C PRO A 71 15.77 -15.37 10.59
N LEU A 72 15.20 -15.19 11.78
CA LEU A 72 15.36 -13.99 12.59
C LEU A 72 16.42 -14.24 13.65
N SER A 73 17.42 -13.36 13.73
CA SER A 73 18.42 -13.40 14.80
C SER A 73 17.78 -13.10 16.16
N THR A 74 18.45 -13.45 17.25
CA THR A 74 18.00 -13.12 18.61
C THR A 74 17.84 -11.59 18.79
N GLU A 75 18.71 -10.80 18.16
CA GLU A 75 18.65 -9.34 18.19
C GLU A 75 17.42 -8.83 17.44
N ASP A 76 17.13 -9.36 16.22
CA ASP A 76 15.96 -8.99 15.44
C ASP A 76 14.67 -9.34 16.18
N ARG A 77 14.57 -10.51 16.77
CA ARG A 77 13.43 -10.94 17.58
C ARG A 77 13.16 -10.00 18.75
N ARG A 78 14.21 -9.61 19.48
CA ARG A 78 14.11 -8.65 20.59
C ARG A 78 13.65 -7.27 20.10
N ARG A 79 14.23 -6.78 19.00
CA ARG A 79 13.92 -5.48 18.41
C ARG A 79 12.48 -5.45 17.90
N LEU A 80 12.05 -6.49 17.19
CA LEU A 80 10.71 -6.62 16.61
C LEU A 80 9.65 -7.07 17.64
N ASN A 81 10.09 -7.50 18.82
CA ASN A 81 9.24 -8.04 19.89
C ASN A 81 8.39 -9.22 19.39
N THR A 82 9.04 -10.22 18.83
CA THR A 82 8.42 -11.45 18.33
C THR A 82 9.14 -12.69 18.87
N ASP A 83 8.37 -13.74 19.11
CA ASP A 83 8.90 -15.07 19.45
C ASP A 83 9.12 -15.93 18.21
N ALA A 84 8.75 -15.45 17.03
CA ALA A 84 8.97 -16.16 15.78
C ALA A 84 10.45 -16.32 15.46
N ASN A 85 10.89 -17.54 15.19
CA ASN A 85 12.26 -17.83 14.77
C ASN A 85 12.47 -17.54 13.29
N PHE A 86 11.41 -17.47 12.52
CA PHE A 86 11.42 -17.32 11.07
C PHE A 86 10.27 -16.44 10.60
N ILE A 87 10.47 -15.74 9.48
CA ILE A 87 9.40 -15.21 8.64
C ILE A 87 9.12 -16.27 7.59
N TYR A 88 7.86 -16.69 7.48
CA TYR A 88 7.43 -17.64 6.46
C TYR A 88 6.93 -16.86 5.24
N LEU A 89 7.32 -17.32 4.04
CA LEU A 89 6.83 -16.83 2.77
C LEU A 89 6.33 -18.02 1.98
N PRO A 90 5.08 -18.03 1.54
CA PRO A 90 4.60 -19.03 0.60
C PRO A 90 5.38 -18.91 -0.72
N GLY A 91 5.51 -20.00 -1.46
CA GLY A 91 6.39 -20.12 -2.63
C GLY A 91 6.21 -19.08 -3.73
N LYS A 92 5.04 -18.45 -3.80
CA LYS A 92 4.78 -17.36 -4.76
C LYS A 92 5.58 -16.08 -4.48
N TRP A 93 6.03 -15.87 -3.24
CA TRP A 93 6.66 -14.62 -2.82
C TRP A 93 8.13 -14.79 -2.44
N ASP A 94 8.92 -13.76 -2.74
CA ASP A 94 10.31 -13.65 -2.34
C ASP A 94 10.53 -12.36 -1.56
N LEU A 95 11.17 -12.46 -0.39
CA LEU A 95 11.62 -11.30 0.35
C LEU A 95 12.92 -10.80 -0.26
N CYS A 96 12.80 -9.98 -1.30
CA CYS A 96 13.95 -9.35 -1.94
C CYS A 96 14.68 -8.45 -0.95
N GLY A 97 13.90 -7.74 -0.11
CA GLY A 97 14.38 -6.73 0.82
C GLY A 97 14.93 -5.51 0.10
N LEU A 98 15.10 -4.45 0.86
CA LEU A 98 15.73 -3.20 0.42
C LEU A 98 17.11 -3.12 1.05
N SER A 99 18.10 -2.62 0.31
CA SER A 99 19.41 -2.26 0.84
C SER A 99 19.36 -0.94 1.63
N ALA A 100 20.45 -0.56 2.28
CA ALA A 100 20.55 0.75 2.95
C ALA A 100 20.40 1.92 1.97
N ASP A 101 20.97 1.79 0.76
CA ASP A 101 20.85 2.80 -0.29
C ASP A 101 19.40 2.92 -0.79
N ASP A 102 18.71 1.79 -0.98
CA ASP A 102 17.30 1.78 -1.37
C ASP A 102 16.42 2.42 -0.29
N LEU A 103 16.75 2.21 0.99
CA LEU A 103 16.04 2.85 2.10
C LEU A 103 16.18 4.38 2.05
N GLY A 104 17.36 4.89 1.69
CA GLY A 104 17.59 6.32 1.45
C GLY A 104 16.72 6.87 0.32
N LYS A 105 16.64 6.14 -0.80
CA LYS A 105 15.76 6.48 -1.94
C LYS A 105 14.28 6.43 -1.56
N MET A 106 13.87 5.46 -0.73
CA MET A 106 12.49 5.35 -0.24
C MET A 106 12.05 6.56 0.59
N LYS A 107 12.95 7.18 1.36
CA LYS A 107 12.63 8.44 2.08
C LYS A 107 12.33 9.58 1.11
N GLN A 108 13.14 9.72 0.04
CA GLN A 108 12.91 10.74 -1.00
C GLN A 108 11.62 10.46 -1.78
N PHE A 109 11.38 9.20 -2.14
CA PHE A 109 10.15 8.74 -2.76
C PHE A 109 8.92 9.11 -1.92
N SER A 110 8.96 8.84 -0.60
CA SER A 110 7.85 9.14 0.31
C SER A 110 7.54 10.63 0.39
N ALA A 111 8.55 11.48 0.41
CA ALA A 111 8.38 12.94 0.40
C ALA A 111 7.71 13.42 -0.90
N LYS A 112 8.20 12.96 -2.06
CA LYS A 112 7.61 13.26 -3.37
C LYS A 112 6.18 12.73 -3.50
N LEU A 113 5.91 11.53 -3.01
CA LEU A 113 4.58 10.93 -3.04
C LEU A 113 3.60 11.75 -2.20
N THR A 114 3.99 12.15 -0.99
CA THR A 114 3.16 12.99 -0.10
C THR A 114 2.85 14.33 -0.76
N GLU A 115 3.85 15.03 -1.30
CA GLU A 115 3.67 16.29 -2.03
C GLU A 115 2.67 16.14 -3.18
N LYS A 116 2.78 15.07 -3.97
CA LYS A 116 1.85 14.83 -5.09
C LYS A 116 0.43 14.48 -4.62
N LEU A 117 0.28 13.73 -3.55
CA LEU A 117 -1.03 13.45 -2.96
C LEU A 117 -1.71 14.73 -2.44
N GLU A 118 -0.95 15.65 -1.84
CA GLU A 118 -1.48 16.95 -1.42
C GLU A 118 -1.88 17.82 -2.62
N MET A 119 -1.04 17.85 -3.65
CA MET A 119 -1.23 18.72 -4.81
C MET A 119 -2.32 18.25 -5.78
N TYR A 120 -2.51 16.92 -5.93
CA TYR A 120 -3.33 16.35 -7.00
C TYR A 120 -4.73 15.91 -6.56
N MET A 121 -5.05 15.96 -5.28
CA MET A 121 -6.38 15.56 -4.80
C MET A 121 -7.39 16.68 -4.91
N LEU A 122 -8.62 16.33 -5.35
CA LEU A 122 -9.69 17.29 -5.60
C LEU A 122 -10.57 17.56 -4.36
N ILE A 123 -10.91 16.52 -3.60
CA ILE A 123 -11.90 16.61 -2.52
C ILE A 123 -11.27 16.24 -1.18
N SER A 124 -10.77 15.03 -1.07
CA SER A 124 -10.16 14.50 0.14
C SER A 124 -8.71 14.07 -0.13
N HIS A 125 -7.84 14.31 0.86
CA HIS A 125 -6.42 13.99 0.75
C HIS A 125 -6.12 12.70 1.53
N PRO A 126 -5.65 11.63 0.85
CA PRO A 126 -5.23 10.41 1.54
C PRO A 126 -4.07 10.71 2.48
N LYS A 127 -4.12 10.12 3.67
CA LYS A 127 -3.01 10.21 4.63
C LYS A 127 -2.22 8.91 4.60
N CYS A 128 -0.90 9.03 4.44
CA CYS A 128 0.01 7.90 4.46
C CYS A 128 1.03 8.03 5.58
N GLU A 129 1.35 6.91 6.24
CA GLU A 129 2.51 6.77 7.10
C GLU A 129 3.53 5.86 6.42
N PHE A 130 4.81 6.08 6.68
CA PHE A 130 5.91 5.39 6.03
C PHE A 130 6.84 4.81 7.09
N VAL A 131 6.91 3.49 7.17
CA VAL A 131 7.62 2.81 8.25
C VAL A 131 8.66 1.83 7.68
N PRO A 132 9.97 2.07 7.86
CA PRO A 132 10.98 1.07 7.58
C PRO A 132 10.97 -0.02 8.65
N ILE A 133 11.08 -1.27 8.23
CA ILE A 133 11.17 -2.45 9.09
C ILE A 133 12.46 -3.18 8.74
N ALA A 134 13.44 -3.20 9.65
CA ALA A 134 14.64 -3.98 9.43
C ALA A 134 14.34 -5.47 9.70
N ILE A 135 14.56 -6.31 8.71
CA ILE A 135 14.37 -7.77 8.80
C ILE A 135 15.65 -8.45 9.24
N SER A 136 16.80 -7.91 8.80
CA SER A 136 18.12 -8.33 9.20
C SER A 136 19.10 -7.16 9.09
N LYS A 137 20.37 -7.34 9.48
CA LYS A 137 21.40 -6.30 9.50
C LYS A 137 21.50 -5.44 8.23
N ASN A 138 21.20 -6.00 7.05
CA ASN A 138 21.33 -5.29 5.77
C ASN A 138 20.11 -5.48 4.86
N ARG A 139 18.92 -5.75 5.44
CA ARG A 139 17.72 -6.00 4.67
C ARG A 139 16.49 -5.39 5.36
N TRP A 140 15.77 -4.58 4.64
CA TRP A 140 14.58 -3.89 5.13
C TRP A 140 13.35 -4.19 4.26
N ILE A 141 12.19 -4.10 4.88
CA ILE A 141 10.90 -3.88 4.22
C ILE A 141 10.51 -2.44 4.48
N TYR A 142 9.78 -1.83 3.55
CA TYR A 142 9.22 -0.51 3.74
C TYR A 142 7.70 -0.58 3.65
N LEU A 143 7.02 -0.21 4.73
CA LEU A 143 5.58 -0.24 4.83
C LEU A 143 5.01 1.16 4.55
N ILE A 144 4.10 1.24 3.57
CA ILE A 144 3.27 2.41 3.33
C ILE A 144 1.89 2.08 3.90
N VAL A 145 1.48 2.81 4.92
CA VAL A 145 0.16 2.66 5.55
C VAL A 145 -0.77 3.72 4.98
N VAL A 146 -1.78 3.30 4.25
CA VAL A 146 -2.86 4.16 3.77
C VAL A 146 -3.92 4.22 4.84
N LYS A 147 -4.01 5.36 5.54
CA LYS A 147 -4.94 5.54 6.66
C LYS A 147 -6.38 5.58 6.19
N LYS A 148 -7.22 4.77 6.82
CA LYS A 148 -8.66 4.87 6.58
C LYS A 148 -9.20 6.19 7.08
N ALA A 149 -9.85 6.91 6.20
CA ALA A 149 -10.51 8.17 6.51
C ALA A 149 -11.80 8.29 5.70
N PRO A 150 -12.82 8.97 6.25
CA PRO A 150 -13.99 9.33 5.46
C PRO A 150 -13.58 10.33 4.37
N GLY A 151 -14.02 10.09 3.14
CA GLY A 151 -13.67 10.95 2.03
C GLY A 151 -14.06 10.39 0.67
N VAL A 152 -13.94 11.25 -0.33
CA VAL A 152 -13.97 10.88 -1.75
C VAL A 152 -12.59 11.23 -2.32
N PHE A 153 -11.84 10.22 -2.69
CA PHE A 153 -10.45 10.37 -3.10
C PHE A 153 -10.34 10.22 -4.62
N ILE A 154 -10.28 11.36 -5.31
CA ILE A 154 -10.16 11.48 -6.76
C ILE A 154 -9.11 12.52 -7.13
N SER A 155 -8.46 12.35 -8.28
CA SER A 155 -7.47 13.31 -8.77
C SER A 155 -8.11 14.52 -9.46
N ASN A 156 -7.52 15.70 -9.25
CA ASN A 156 -7.89 16.94 -9.94
C ASN A 156 -7.28 17.05 -11.34
N ARG A 157 -6.48 16.09 -11.77
CA ARG A 157 -5.82 16.04 -13.09
C ARG A 157 -5.55 14.61 -13.54
N ASP A 158 -5.28 14.48 -14.84
CA ASP A 158 -4.67 13.27 -15.38
C ASP A 158 -3.22 13.14 -14.90
N ILE A 159 -2.81 11.94 -14.52
CA ILE A 159 -1.43 11.61 -14.12
C ILE A 159 -0.89 10.59 -15.11
N GLU A 160 0.13 10.97 -15.86
CA GLU A 160 0.77 10.08 -16.83
C GLU A 160 1.39 8.87 -16.16
N ASP A 161 1.39 7.74 -16.87
CA ASP A 161 2.11 6.55 -16.42
C ASP A 161 3.62 6.79 -16.44
N GLY A 162 4.31 6.39 -15.40
CA GLY A 162 5.74 6.66 -15.25
C GLY A 162 6.62 5.96 -16.28
N TYR A 163 6.19 4.82 -16.80
CA TYR A 163 6.91 4.03 -17.82
C TYR A 163 6.39 4.24 -19.23
N ASN A 164 5.13 4.61 -19.37
CA ASN A 164 4.49 4.82 -20.66
C ASN A 164 3.71 6.12 -20.69
N LYS A 165 4.40 7.21 -20.98
CA LYS A 165 3.84 8.57 -21.01
C LYS A 165 2.72 8.79 -22.03
N SER A 166 2.48 7.84 -22.94
CA SER A 166 1.32 7.87 -23.83
C SER A 166 0.04 7.37 -23.15
N LYS A 167 0.14 6.86 -21.92
CA LYS A 167 -0.98 6.36 -21.09
C LYS A 167 -1.08 7.15 -19.81
N PHE A 168 -2.26 7.09 -19.20
CA PHE A 168 -2.50 7.67 -17.89
C PHE A 168 -2.69 6.56 -16.86
N ALA A 169 -1.93 6.63 -15.78
CA ALA A 169 -2.12 5.77 -14.62
C ALA A 169 -3.39 6.16 -13.84
N VAL A 170 -3.62 7.49 -13.72
CA VAL A 170 -4.81 8.05 -13.06
C VAL A 170 -5.46 9.05 -13.99
N ARG A 171 -6.80 8.99 -14.13
CA ARG A 171 -7.59 9.96 -14.87
C ARG A 171 -8.24 10.96 -13.94
N GLN A 172 -8.32 12.21 -14.36
CA GLN A 172 -8.99 13.27 -13.64
C GLN A 172 -10.46 12.91 -13.35
N GLY A 173 -10.92 13.14 -12.13
CA GLY A 173 -12.31 12.93 -11.71
C GLY A 173 -12.75 11.47 -11.63
N VAL A 174 -11.87 10.50 -11.93
CA VAL A 174 -12.20 9.07 -11.91
C VAL A 174 -12.01 8.52 -10.51
N LEU A 175 -13.04 7.82 -10.02
CA LEU A 175 -12.99 7.07 -8.77
C LEU A 175 -12.39 5.70 -9.01
N TYR A 176 -11.29 5.40 -8.34
CA TYR A 176 -10.67 4.07 -8.33
C TYR A 176 -11.03 3.34 -7.05
N VAL A 177 -11.26 2.04 -7.16
CA VAL A 177 -11.56 1.14 -6.03
C VAL A 177 -10.76 -0.14 -6.11
N ARG A 178 -10.48 -0.75 -4.97
CA ARG A 178 -9.87 -2.07 -4.89
C ARG A 178 -10.97 -3.12 -4.95
N MET A 179 -10.87 -4.03 -5.90
CA MET A 179 -11.88 -5.06 -6.16
C MET A 179 -11.27 -6.45 -6.06
N ALA A 180 -11.98 -7.37 -5.43
CA ALA A 180 -11.67 -8.80 -5.54
C ALA A 180 -12.08 -9.27 -6.94
N ASP A 181 -11.19 -9.98 -7.61
CA ASP A 181 -11.46 -10.63 -8.89
C ASP A 181 -11.31 -12.13 -8.72
N SER A 182 -12.36 -12.87 -9.01
CA SER A 182 -12.39 -14.33 -8.82
C SER A 182 -11.40 -15.08 -9.73
N THR A 183 -10.93 -14.45 -10.78
CA THR A 183 -10.02 -15.08 -11.77
C THR A 183 -8.59 -14.57 -11.69
N MET A 184 -8.39 -13.32 -11.28
CA MET A 184 -7.10 -12.63 -11.28
C MET A 184 -6.64 -12.14 -9.90
N GLY A 185 -7.34 -12.53 -8.82
CA GLY A 185 -7.04 -12.07 -7.48
C GLY A 185 -7.62 -10.68 -7.20
N VAL A 186 -6.81 -9.74 -6.72
CA VAL A 186 -7.26 -8.39 -6.37
C VAL A 186 -6.64 -7.37 -7.33
N LYS A 187 -7.44 -6.43 -7.82
CA LYS A 187 -6.98 -5.37 -8.72
C LYS A 187 -7.61 -4.02 -8.38
N ASN A 188 -6.95 -2.96 -8.83
CA ASN A 188 -7.49 -1.61 -8.79
C ASN A 188 -8.22 -1.33 -10.10
N GLY A 189 -9.50 -0.99 -10.01
CA GLY A 189 -10.35 -0.70 -11.16
C GLY A 189 -11.08 0.63 -11.02
N VAL A 190 -11.71 1.06 -12.12
CA VAL A 190 -12.64 2.17 -12.11
C VAL A 190 -13.92 1.73 -11.40
N ALA A 191 -14.42 2.56 -10.49
CA ALA A 191 -15.62 2.27 -9.72
C ALA A 191 -16.85 2.11 -10.64
N THR A 192 -17.67 1.12 -10.33
CA THR A 192 -19.01 0.97 -10.90
C THR A 192 -19.96 2.05 -10.39
N ALA A 193 -21.12 2.22 -11.01
CA ALA A 193 -22.13 3.17 -10.53
C ALA A 193 -22.53 2.92 -9.06
N THR A 194 -22.64 1.65 -8.66
CA THR A 194 -22.97 1.27 -7.27
C THR A 194 -21.88 1.71 -6.29
N GLU A 195 -20.61 1.53 -6.65
CA GLU A 195 -19.48 1.94 -5.83
C GLU A 195 -19.36 3.47 -5.75
N TYR A 196 -19.63 4.18 -6.85
CA TYR A 196 -19.72 5.64 -6.85
C TYR A 196 -20.75 6.12 -5.83
N ILE A 197 -21.99 5.59 -5.92
CA ILE A 197 -23.08 5.95 -5.02
C ILE A 197 -22.70 5.65 -3.57
N ARG A 198 -22.12 4.49 -3.30
CA ARG A 198 -21.68 4.08 -1.96
C ARG A 198 -20.64 5.05 -1.38
N VAL A 199 -19.58 5.37 -2.12
CA VAL A 199 -18.51 6.24 -1.65
C VAL A 199 -19.05 7.64 -1.33
N TRP A 200 -19.83 8.21 -2.24
CA TRP A 200 -20.44 9.52 -2.02
C TRP A 200 -21.43 9.54 -0.86
N LYS A 201 -22.27 8.54 -0.74
CA LYS A 201 -23.22 8.43 0.38
C LYS A 201 -22.49 8.37 1.71
N ASN A 202 -21.49 7.52 1.84
CA ASN A 202 -20.68 7.42 3.07
C ASN A 202 -20.03 8.76 3.44
N TYR A 203 -19.59 9.53 2.44
CA TYR A 203 -19.00 10.84 2.67
C TYR A 203 -20.03 11.89 3.11
N ILE A 204 -21.20 11.92 2.49
CA ILE A 204 -22.31 12.81 2.85
C ILE A 204 -22.79 12.51 4.28
N ASP A 205 -23.04 11.23 4.60
CA ASP A 205 -23.46 10.79 5.94
C ASP A 205 -22.42 11.18 7.02
N TRP A 206 -21.14 11.19 6.67
CA TRP A 206 -20.08 11.65 7.59
C TRP A 206 -20.10 13.17 7.76
N LEU A 207 -20.28 13.95 6.70
CA LEU A 207 -20.40 15.43 6.78
C LEU A 207 -21.58 15.83 7.66
N GLU A 208 -22.76 15.25 7.45
CA GLU A 208 -23.97 15.53 8.25
C GLU A 208 -23.75 15.25 9.75
N LYS A 209 -23.11 14.14 10.08
CA LYS A 209 -22.75 13.83 11.49
C LYS A 209 -21.72 14.78 12.07
N LYS A 210 -20.89 15.39 11.26
CA LYS A 210 -19.87 16.36 11.71
C LYS A 210 -20.49 17.74 12.01
N GLU A 211 -21.50 18.15 11.25
CA GLU A 211 -22.21 19.41 11.44
C GLU A 211 -23.14 19.40 12.68
N GLN A 212 -23.51 18.22 13.16
CA GLN A 212 -24.37 18.04 14.36
C GLN A 212 -23.59 18.06 15.69
N LYS A 213 -22.26 18.15 15.66
CA LYS A 213 -21.37 18.22 16.84
C LYS A 213 -20.80 19.60 17.06
#